data_40d3b3cd9ed44c2f707996f4a291df77
#
_entry.id   40d3b3cd9ed44c2f707996f4a291df77
#
_cell.length_a   1.000
_cell.length_b   1.000
_cell.length_c   1.000
_cell.angle_alpha   90.00
_cell.angle_beta   90.00
_cell.angle_gamma   90.00
#
_symmetry.space_group_name_H-M   'P 1'
#
loop_
_entity.id
_entity.type
_entity.pdbx_description
1 polymer ?
#
loop_
_entity_poly.entity_id
_entity_poly.type
_entity_poly.pdbx_seq_one_letter_code
_entity_poly.pdbx_strand_id
1 'polypeptide(L)'
;MQTLRTIRCTVRGSLVAASLGLVAAIGSQADAADAFIPRVVNSSTIPSNGDVNPYGVAFVPTGFPAGGKIAAGDVLVSNFNNSGNVQGTGTTIIQLTPQGPLAPPMTAVTFFSSSLTGLSTALGVLRSGFVLVGNVPTSDGKFDTIGKGALQVIDRHGHLLKAWTDPVFLDGPWDLALDDDGPLAHVFVSNVLNGTVSRLDVAVESGSLKLLKKSTIAVGYKHEPNLGAVVLGPTGLAYDEGSDTLYVASTDDNAIFAITDASQRTSPVKLGNLVFADSHLRGPLALRFAPNGDLLTANGDAVNMDPLHPSEIVEFTRWGEFVREYNVDAGQGGAFGIDTVPESILGFNYAVVDDVTNSLLVIDLPVD
;
A
#
# COMPACT_ATOMS: atom_id res chain seq x y z
N MET A 1 86.30 36.03 -29.08
CA MET A 1 87.47 36.15 -28.19
C MET A 1 87.07 35.72 -26.79
N GLN A 2 87.81 34.75 -26.25
CA GLN A 2 87.89 34.30 -24.84
C GLN A 2 86.59 33.60 -24.29
N THR A 3 86.73 32.54 -23.63
CA THR A 3 87.71 31.41 -23.39
C THR A 3 86.93 30.41 -22.54
N LEU A 4 87.13 29.14 -22.84
CA LEU A 4 86.65 28.01 -22.02
C LEU A 4 87.21 28.08 -20.58
N ARG A 5 86.39 27.67 -19.63
CA ARG A 5 86.94 26.94 -18.42
C ARG A 5 85.96 25.82 -18.04
N THR A 6 86.52 24.65 -18.21
CA THR A 6 85.99 23.39 -17.72
C THR A 6 86.28 23.28 -16.23
N ILE A 7 85.30 22.96 -15.43
CA ILE A 7 85.48 22.45 -14.07
C ILE A 7 84.79 21.11 -13.95
N ARG A 8 85.58 20.07 -13.76
CA ARG A 8 85.09 18.75 -13.33
C ARG A 8 84.80 18.80 -11.84
N CYS A 9 83.63 18.33 -11.46
CA CYS A 9 83.37 17.99 -10.08
C CYS A 9 82.69 16.64 -9.97
N THR A 10 83.20 15.85 -9.12
CA THR A 10 83.03 14.43 -8.89
C THR A 10 81.58 14.10 -8.41
N VAL A 11 81.00 13.09 -9.01
CA VAL A 11 79.74 12.51 -8.57
C VAL A 11 79.94 11.66 -7.32
N ARG A 12 79.31 12.00 -6.23
CA ARG A 12 79.02 11.06 -5.10
C ARG A 12 77.53 10.63 -5.25
N GLY A 13 77.37 9.36 -5.53
CA GLY A 13 76.08 8.76 -5.56
C GLY A 13 75.42 8.72 -4.17
N SER A 14 74.23 9.21 -4.10
CA SER A 14 73.26 8.90 -3.02
C SER A 14 72.09 8.16 -3.61
N LEU A 15 71.96 6.90 -3.21
CA LEU A 15 70.76 6.12 -3.45
C LEU A 15 69.57 6.76 -2.69
N VAL A 16 68.64 7.34 -3.41
CA VAL A 16 67.34 7.69 -2.86
C VAL A 16 66.43 6.49 -3.11
N ALA A 17 66.07 5.79 -2.04
CA ALA A 17 65.04 4.75 -2.06
C ALA A 17 63.71 5.43 -2.33
N ALA A 18 63.14 5.18 -3.50
CA ALA A 18 61.76 5.56 -3.82
C ALA A 18 60.82 4.59 -3.08
N SER A 19 60.22 5.06 -1.99
CA SER A 19 59.07 4.39 -1.39
C SER A 19 57.88 4.58 -2.30
N LEU A 20 57.50 3.52 -3.02
CA LEU A 20 56.18 3.44 -3.66
C LEU A 20 55.13 3.44 -2.55
N GLY A 21 54.49 4.57 -2.31
CA GLY A 21 53.26 4.65 -1.55
C GLY A 21 52.14 3.93 -2.33
N LEU A 22 51.74 2.77 -1.83
CA LEU A 22 50.54 2.09 -2.28
C LEU A 22 49.35 2.98 -1.88
N VAL A 23 48.85 3.80 -2.78
CA VAL A 23 47.54 4.45 -2.63
C VAL A 23 46.51 3.34 -2.78
N ALA A 24 46.04 2.81 -1.65
CA ALA A 24 44.83 2.00 -1.65
C ALA A 24 43.69 2.91 -2.17
N ALA A 25 43.30 2.68 -3.40
CA ALA A 25 42.02 3.19 -3.88
C ALA A 25 40.94 2.59 -2.95
N ILE A 26 40.40 3.40 -2.06
CA ILE A 26 39.15 3.11 -1.39
C ILE A 26 38.12 3.19 -2.55
N GLY A 27 37.89 2.05 -3.19
CA GLY A 27 36.72 1.91 -4.06
C GLY A 27 35.51 2.25 -3.21
N SER A 28 34.77 3.27 -3.59
CA SER A 28 33.39 3.42 -3.13
C SER A 28 32.74 2.07 -3.39
N GLN A 29 32.33 1.35 -2.33
CA GLN A 29 31.35 0.29 -2.53
C GLN A 29 30.20 0.97 -3.25
N ALA A 30 29.91 0.51 -4.45
CA ALA A 30 28.62 0.79 -5.06
C ALA A 30 27.57 0.39 -4.01
N ASP A 31 26.69 1.29 -3.68
CA ASP A 31 25.54 0.98 -2.84
C ASP A 31 24.97 -0.32 -3.39
N ALA A 32 24.81 -1.31 -2.52
CA ALA A 32 24.18 -2.56 -2.91
C ALA A 32 22.82 -2.17 -3.47
N ALA A 33 22.48 -2.69 -4.64
CA ALA A 33 21.15 -2.54 -5.20
C ALA A 33 20.12 -2.80 -4.09
N ASP A 34 19.07 -1.99 -4.04
CA ASP A 34 18.01 -2.12 -3.05
C ASP A 34 17.63 -3.58 -2.86
N ALA A 35 17.67 -4.03 -1.63
CA ALA A 35 17.41 -5.43 -1.34
C ALA A 35 15.94 -5.71 -1.58
N PHE A 36 15.62 -6.75 -2.38
CA PHE A 36 14.26 -7.27 -2.45
C PHE A 36 13.79 -7.64 -1.04
N ILE A 37 12.54 -7.33 -0.74
CA ILE A 37 11.90 -7.83 0.48
C ILE A 37 11.97 -9.36 0.44
N PRO A 38 12.52 -10.02 1.47
CA PRO A 38 12.63 -11.47 1.47
C PRO A 38 11.25 -12.12 1.30
N ARG A 39 11.09 -12.91 0.26
CA ARG A 39 9.86 -13.70 0.05
C ARG A 39 9.84 -14.83 1.04
N VAL A 40 9.12 -14.69 2.13
CA VAL A 40 9.02 -15.74 3.14
C VAL A 40 7.99 -16.79 2.71
N VAL A 41 6.77 -16.34 2.36
CA VAL A 41 5.75 -17.19 1.72
C VAL A 41 5.08 -16.39 0.62
N ASN A 42 5.14 -16.92 -0.60
CA ASN A 42 4.50 -16.36 -1.79
C ASN A 42 3.39 -17.31 -2.23
N SER A 43 2.17 -16.80 -2.38
CA SER A 43 0.98 -17.60 -2.69
C SER A 43 0.14 -16.94 -3.77
N SER A 44 -0.35 -17.73 -4.73
CA SER A 44 -1.23 -17.20 -5.78
C SER A 44 -2.52 -16.61 -5.19
N THR A 45 -2.94 -15.48 -5.73
CA THR A 45 -4.20 -14.80 -5.37
C THR A 45 -5.35 -15.11 -6.35
N ILE A 46 -5.11 -15.97 -7.34
CA ILE A 46 -6.09 -16.26 -8.38
C ILE A 46 -7.10 -17.29 -7.86
N PRO A 47 -8.39 -16.93 -7.74
CA PRO A 47 -9.46 -17.87 -7.37
C PRO A 47 -9.92 -18.72 -8.55
N SER A 48 -10.85 -19.65 -8.29
CA SER A 48 -11.36 -20.58 -9.30
C SER A 48 -12.09 -19.94 -10.47
N ASN A 49 -12.62 -18.73 -10.32
CA ASN A 49 -13.24 -17.96 -11.41
C ASN A 49 -12.21 -17.22 -12.28
N GLY A 50 -10.91 -17.23 -11.86
CA GLY A 50 -9.82 -16.64 -12.61
C GLY A 50 -9.66 -15.13 -12.47
N ASP A 51 -10.33 -14.46 -11.54
CA ASP A 51 -10.09 -13.04 -11.26
C ASP A 51 -8.61 -12.80 -10.93
N VAL A 52 -8.08 -11.67 -11.38
CA VAL A 52 -6.65 -11.29 -11.30
C VAL A 52 -6.51 -9.86 -10.81
N ASN A 53 -5.29 -9.35 -10.79
CA ASN A 53 -4.93 -8.03 -10.28
C ASN A 53 -5.34 -7.90 -8.80
N PRO A 54 -4.58 -8.55 -7.89
CA PRO A 54 -4.79 -8.42 -6.46
C PRO A 54 -4.53 -6.98 -6.01
N TYR A 55 -5.49 -6.39 -5.32
CA TYR A 55 -5.50 -4.96 -5.06
C TYR A 55 -5.55 -4.64 -3.56
N GLY A 56 -6.67 -4.89 -2.90
CA GLY A 56 -6.81 -4.68 -1.46
C GLY A 56 -6.26 -5.85 -0.66
N VAL A 57 -5.61 -5.54 0.47
CA VAL A 57 -5.10 -6.52 1.43
C VAL A 57 -5.59 -6.16 2.82
N ALA A 58 -6.01 -7.15 3.61
CA ALA A 58 -6.34 -6.95 5.02
C ALA A 58 -6.05 -8.20 5.84
N PHE A 59 -5.32 -8.07 6.94
CA PHE A 59 -5.26 -9.09 7.97
C PHE A 59 -6.58 -9.17 8.73
N VAL A 60 -7.02 -10.39 9.03
CA VAL A 60 -8.11 -10.59 9.99
C VAL A 60 -7.55 -10.37 11.39
N PRO A 61 -8.03 -9.35 12.14
CA PRO A 61 -7.39 -8.91 13.38
C PRO A 61 -7.55 -9.94 14.51
N THR A 62 -6.65 -9.85 15.50
CA THR A 62 -6.80 -10.58 16.77
C THR A 62 -8.10 -10.20 17.46
N GLY A 63 -8.77 -11.18 18.07
CA GLY A 63 -10.09 -10.98 18.68
C GLY A 63 -11.28 -11.05 17.72
N PHE A 64 -11.05 -11.29 16.41
CA PHE A 64 -12.13 -11.54 15.45
C PHE A 64 -13.03 -12.71 15.89
N PRO A 65 -14.36 -12.61 15.79
CA PRO A 65 -15.28 -13.63 16.28
C PRO A 65 -15.12 -14.98 15.57
N ALA A 66 -14.94 -16.05 16.34
CA ALA A 66 -14.83 -17.41 15.82
C ALA A 66 -16.12 -17.90 15.14
N GLY A 67 -16.03 -19.01 14.39
CA GLY A 67 -17.15 -19.72 13.79
C GLY A 67 -17.62 -19.15 12.44
N GLY A 68 -16.82 -18.30 11.80
CA GLY A 68 -17.01 -17.86 10.40
C GLY A 68 -16.19 -18.69 9.41
N LYS A 69 -16.14 -18.24 8.15
CA LYS A 69 -15.20 -18.77 7.13
C LYS A 69 -13.77 -18.31 7.38
N ILE A 70 -13.60 -17.10 7.95
CA ILE A 70 -12.32 -16.48 8.23
C ILE A 70 -12.05 -16.47 9.73
N ALA A 71 -10.79 -16.46 10.10
CA ALA A 71 -10.29 -16.49 11.47
C ALA A 71 -9.15 -15.46 11.64
N ALA A 72 -8.87 -15.08 12.88
CA ALA A 72 -7.74 -14.19 13.20
C ALA A 72 -6.42 -14.73 12.59
N GLY A 73 -5.69 -13.88 11.91
CA GLY A 73 -4.45 -14.20 11.22
C GLY A 73 -4.60 -14.60 9.75
N ASP A 74 -5.82 -14.85 9.25
CA ASP A 74 -6.04 -14.96 7.82
C ASP A 74 -5.73 -13.64 7.12
N VAL A 75 -5.34 -13.69 5.85
CA VAL A 75 -5.17 -12.52 4.99
C VAL A 75 -6.24 -12.56 3.90
N LEU A 76 -6.97 -11.48 3.78
CA LEU A 76 -7.94 -11.27 2.70
C LEU A 76 -7.30 -10.45 1.59
N VAL A 77 -7.61 -10.81 0.33
CA VAL A 77 -7.18 -10.06 -0.86
C VAL A 77 -8.37 -9.85 -1.79
N SER A 78 -8.60 -8.61 -2.22
CA SER A 78 -9.59 -8.30 -3.27
C SER A 78 -8.93 -8.32 -4.64
N ASN A 79 -9.62 -8.86 -5.65
CA ASN A 79 -9.19 -8.84 -7.05
C ASN A 79 -9.97 -7.76 -7.82
N PHE A 80 -9.25 -6.84 -8.47
CA PHE A 80 -9.83 -5.70 -9.17
C PHE A 80 -10.29 -6.06 -10.60
N ASN A 81 -9.61 -7.01 -11.26
CA ASN A 81 -9.84 -7.40 -12.64
C ASN A 81 -10.46 -8.80 -12.73
N ASN A 82 -11.25 -9.03 -13.77
CA ASN A 82 -11.73 -10.38 -14.10
C ASN A 82 -10.63 -11.24 -14.75
N SER A 83 -10.95 -12.47 -15.10
CA SER A 83 -10.03 -13.41 -15.78
C SER A 83 -9.53 -12.95 -17.16
N GLY A 84 -10.15 -11.95 -17.75
CA GLY A 84 -9.69 -11.28 -18.98
C GLY A 84 -8.77 -10.10 -18.71
N ASN A 85 -8.41 -9.85 -17.45
CA ASN A 85 -7.59 -8.72 -17.01
C ASN A 85 -8.20 -7.35 -17.39
N VAL A 86 -9.52 -7.23 -17.36
CA VAL A 86 -10.21 -5.96 -17.60
C VAL A 86 -10.36 -5.21 -16.28
N GLN A 87 -9.81 -4.00 -16.20
CA GLN A 87 -9.79 -3.21 -14.98
C GLN A 87 -11.22 -2.87 -14.50
N GLY A 88 -11.44 -2.94 -13.19
CA GLY A 88 -12.74 -2.62 -12.59
C GLY A 88 -13.85 -3.65 -12.82
N THR A 89 -13.50 -4.88 -13.15
CA THR A 89 -14.47 -5.96 -13.42
C THR A 89 -14.30 -7.20 -12.55
N GLY A 90 -13.31 -7.23 -11.64
CA GLY A 90 -13.12 -8.30 -10.67
C GLY A 90 -14.20 -8.28 -9.58
N THR A 91 -14.48 -9.44 -9.01
CA THR A 91 -15.62 -9.65 -8.11
C THR A 91 -15.28 -10.37 -6.81
N THR A 92 -14.04 -10.89 -6.67
CA THR A 92 -13.73 -11.81 -5.59
C THR A 92 -12.88 -11.19 -4.50
N ILE A 93 -13.21 -11.55 -3.26
CA ILE A 93 -12.28 -11.51 -2.12
C ILE A 93 -11.86 -12.94 -1.85
N ILE A 94 -10.57 -13.20 -1.84
CA ILE A 94 -9.99 -14.48 -1.43
C ILE A 94 -9.47 -14.42 -0.02
N GLN A 95 -9.39 -15.58 0.61
CA GLN A 95 -8.76 -15.86 1.90
C GLN A 95 -7.52 -16.69 1.69
N LEU A 96 -6.45 -16.31 2.36
CA LEU A 96 -5.20 -17.03 2.47
C LEU A 96 -4.88 -17.21 3.96
N THR A 97 -4.60 -18.46 4.39
CA THR A 97 -4.33 -18.76 5.80
C THR A 97 -2.84 -19.04 5.98
N PRO A 98 -2.04 -18.11 6.52
CA PRO A 98 -0.63 -18.34 6.82
C PRO A 98 -0.44 -19.48 7.82
N GLN A 99 0.57 -20.34 7.58
CA GLN A 99 0.88 -21.49 8.45
C GLN A 99 2.31 -21.42 9.02
N GLY A 100 2.96 -20.26 8.88
CA GLY A 100 4.32 -20.01 9.32
C GLY A 100 5.33 -19.94 8.17
N PRO A 101 6.53 -19.41 8.42
CA PRO A 101 7.48 -19.01 7.38
C PRO A 101 8.11 -20.20 6.61
N LEU A 102 8.01 -21.40 7.11
CA LEU A 102 8.51 -22.63 6.45
C LEU A 102 7.38 -23.47 5.84
N ALA A 103 6.15 -22.98 5.88
CA ALA A 103 5.01 -23.70 5.31
C ALA A 103 5.01 -23.61 3.77
N PRO A 104 4.36 -24.55 3.08
CA PRO A 104 4.15 -24.43 1.64
C PRO A 104 3.28 -23.20 1.32
N PRO A 105 3.27 -22.74 0.05
CA PRO A 105 2.37 -21.69 -0.40
C PRO A 105 0.92 -21.97 0.01
N MET A 106 0.22 -20.91 0.42
CA MET A 106 -1.18 -20.97 0.79
C MET A 106 -2.05 -21.23 -0.44
N THR A 107 -3.20 -21.85 -0.24
CA THR A 107 -4.21 -22.00 -1.30
C THR A 107 -5.25 -20.88 -1.18
N ALA A 108 -5.47 -20.16 -2.25
CA ALA A 108 -6.52 -19.16 -2.33
C ALA A 108 -7.91 -19.82 -2.24
N VAL A 109 -8.69 -19.39 -1.26
CA VAL A 109 -10.09 -19.82 -1.08
C VAL A 109 -10.99 -18.62 -1.25
N THR A 110 -12.02 -18.71 -2.08
CA THR A 110 -12.98 -17.61 -2.23
C THR A 110 -13.77 -17.41 -0.93
N PHE A 111 -13.51 -16.29 -0.27
CA PHE A 111 -14.28 -15.86 0.90
C PHE A 111 -15.62 -15.27 0.47
N PHE A 112 -15.60 -14.36 -0.51
CA PHE A 112 -16.77 -13.63 -0.99
C PHE A 112 -16.72 -13.43 -2.51
N SER A 113 -17.88 -13.52 -3.16
CA SER A 113 -18.06 -13.14 -4.55
C SER A 113 -19.13 -12.06 -4.62
N SER A 114 -18.74 -10.88 -5.08
CA SER A 114 -19.60 -9.72 -5.20
C SER A 114 -20.45 -9.77 -6.47
N SER A 115 -21.67 -9.26 -6.39
CA SER A 115 -22.45 -8.87 -7.58
C SER A 115 -22.06 -7.50 -8.12
N LEU A 116 -21.25 -6.73 -7.38
CA LEU A 116 -20.67 -5.44 -7.78
C LEU A 116 -19.23 -5.67 -8.18
N THR A 117 -18.86 -5.21 -9.36
CA THR A 117 -17.53 -5.41 -9.93
C THR A 117 -16.53 -4.33 -9.49
N GLY A 118 -15.23 -4.58 -9.71
CA GLY A 118 -14.16 -3.62 -9.48
C GLY A 118 -13.86 -3.41 -8.01
N LEU A 119 -13.62 -4.51 -7.26
CA LEU A 119 -13.23 -4.43 -5.84
C LEU A 119 -11.89 -3.71 -5.71
N SER A 120 -11.90 -2.59 -4.99
CA SER A 120 -10.75 -1.68 -4.88
C SER A 120 -9.81 -2.05 -3.72
N THR A 121 -8.81 -1.21 -3.45
CA THR A 121 -7.93 -1.37 -2.29
C THR A 121 -8.65 -1.14 -0.95
N ALA A 122 -9.85 -0.54 -0.97
CA ALA A 122 -10.71 -0.32 0.21
C ALA A 122 -11.18 -1.67 0.79
N LEU A 123 -10.28 -2.40 1.43
CA LEU A 123 -10.56 -3.66 2.12
C LEU A 123 -10.14 -3.53 3.57
N GLY A 124 -11.06 -3.81 4.49
CA GLY A 124 -10.79 -3.74 5.93
C GLY A 124 -11.66 -4.69 6.73
N VAL A 125 -11.16 -5.10 7.90
CA VAL A 125 -11.80 -6.08 8.77
C VAL A 125 -11.98 -5.50 10.16
N LEU A 126 -13.24 -5.38 10.59
CA LEU A 126 -13.59 -4.93 11.94
C LEU A 126 -13.51 -6.10 12.93
N ARG A 127 -12.96 -5.85 14.12
CA ARG A 127 -12.91 -6.83 15.23
C ARG A 127 -14.28 -7.39 15.59
N SER A 128 -15.34 -6.65 15.28
CA SER A 128 -16.74 -7.04 15.51
C SER A 128 -17.27 -8.10 14.54
N GLY A 129 -16.48 -8.55 13.55
CA GLY A 129 -16.84 -9.65 12.65
C GLY A 129 -17.39 -9.23 11.29
N PHE A 130 -17.12 -8.00 10.86
CA PHE A 130 -17.51 -7.50 9.55
C PHE A 130 -16.29 -7.24 8.67
N VAL A 131 -16.45 -7.50 7.38
CA VAL A 131 -15.52 -7.12 6.33
C VAL A 131 -16.16 -6.02 5.51
N LEU A 132 -15.39 -4.96 5.27
CA LEU A 132 -15.77 -3.85 4.41
C LEU A 132 -14.95 -3.90 3.14
N VAL A 133 -15.59 -3.72 1.97
CA VAL A 133 -14.89 -3.59 0.69
C VAL A 133 -15.53 -2.52 -0.18
N GLY A 134 -14.69 -1.63 -0.71
CA GLY A 134 -15.07 -0.67 -1.74
C GLY A 134 -15.10 -1.31 -3.12
N ASN A 135 -15.76 -0.65 -4.06
CA ASN A 135 -15.65 -0.99 -5.46
C ASN A 135 -15.73 0.24 -6.36
N VAL A 136 -15.02 0.19 -7.49
CA VAL A 136 -15.02 1.21 -8.54
C VAL A 136 -15.19 0.47 -9.88
N PRO A 137 -16.43 0.22 -10.30
CA PRO A 137 -16.72 -0.65 -11.43
C PRO A 137 -16.48 0.05 -12.77
N THR A 138 -16.05 -0.72 -13.75
CA THR A 138 -16.13 -0.35 -15.17
C THR A 138 -16.85 -1.44 -15.96
N SER A 139 -17.20 -1.19 -17.20
CA SER A 139 -17.70 -2.23 -18.10
C SER A 139 -16.65 -2.71 -19.11
N ASP A 140 -15.60 -1.93 -19.35
CA ASP A 140 -14.60 -2.19 -20.38
C ASP A 140 -13.16 -1.77 -19.99
N GLY A 141 -12.92 -1.48 -18.71
CA GLY A 141 -11.63 -1.03 -18.22
C GLY A 141 -11.27 0.42 -18.50
N LYS A 142 -12.25 1.25 -18.90
CA LYS A 142 -11.99 2.65 -19.25
C LYS A 142 -12.74 3.61 -18.33
N PHE A 143 -12.16 4.80 -18.19
CA PHE A 143 -12.74 5.88 -17.38
C PHE A 143 -14.16 6.26 -17.80
N ASP A 144 -14.45 6.31 -19.10
CA ASP A 144 -15.78 6.71 -19.62
C ASP A 144 -16.92 5.77 -19.16
N THR A 145 -16.59 4.56 -18.73
CA THR A 145 -17.55 3.58 -18.24
C THR A 145 -17.53 3.39 -16.73
N ILE A 146 -16.73 4.20 -16.01
CA ILE A 146 -16.57 4.07 -14.58
C ILE A 146 -17.85 4.40 -13.81
N GLY A 147 -18.22 3.56 -12.87
CA GLY A 147 -19.34 3.79 -11.97
C GLY A 147 -18.88 4.32 -10.62
N LYS A 148 -19.81 4.97 -9.90
CA LYS A 148 -19.52 5.59 -8.61
C LYS A 148 -19.14 4.60 -7.51
N GLY A 149 -19.57 3.34 -7.64
CA GLY A 149 -19.27 2.29 -6.69
C GLY A 149 -20.10 2.34 -5.39
N ALA A 150 -19.68 1.53 -4.45
CA ALA A 150 -20.29 1.34 -3.14
C ALA A 150 -19.25 0.91 -2.10
N LEU A 151 -19.60 1.02 -0.83
CA LEU A 151 -18.91 0.32 0.25
C LEU A 151 -19.81 -0.85 0.71
N GLN A 152 -19.34 -2.07 0.50
CA GLN A 152 -20.05 -3.30 0.82
C GLN A 152 -19.71 -3.75 2.23
N VAL A 153 -20.73 -4.20 2.99
CA VAL A 153 -20.60 -4.77 4.34
C VAL A 153 -20.89 -6.26 4.24
N ILE A 154 -19.93 -7.07 4.61
CA ILE A 154 -19.95 -8.53 4.51
C ILE A 154 -19.79 -9.11 5.92
N ASP A 155 -20.51 -10.19 6.23
CA ASP A 155 -20.33 -10.89 7.51
C ASP A 155 -19.14 -11.85 7.47
N ARG A 156 -18.75 -12.38 8.63
CA ARG A 156 -17.66 -13.36 8.76
C ARG A 156 -17.88 -14.68 8.02
N HIS A 157 -19.09 -14.92 7.50
CA HIS A 157 -19.45 -16.09 6.69
C HIS A 157 -19.36 -15.82 5.19
N GLY A 158 -19.00 -14.58 4.79
CA GLY A 158 -18.92 -14.17 3.39
C GLY A 158 -20.29 -13.88 2.78
N HIS A 159 -21.28 -13.45 3.57
CA HIS A 159 -22.58 -13.01 3.06
C HIS A 159 -22.64 -11.48 2.99
N LEU A 160 -23.05 -10.94 1.85
CA LEU A 160 -23.33 -9.52 1.72
C LEU A 160 -24.53 -9.14 2.60
N LEU A 161 -24.31 -8.23 3.53
CA LEU A 161 -25.37 -7.69 4.39
C LEU A 161 -25.95 -6.40 3.83
N LYS A 162 -25.09 -5.52 3.32
CA LYS A 162 -25.45 -4.19 2.81
C LYS A 162 -24.43 -3.73 1.77
N ALA A 163 -24.89 -2.84 0.89
CA ALA A 163 -24.03 -2.01 0.06
C ALA A 163 -24.44 -0.55 0.26
N TRP A 164 -23.57 0.24 0.85
CA TRP A 164 -23.80 1.67 1.02
C TRP A 164 -23.35 2.41 -0.23
N THR A 165 -24.27 3.18 -0.78
CA THR A 165 -24.03 4.07 -1.94
C THR A 165 -24.32 5.50 -1.54
N ASP A 166 -23.47 6.42 -1.93
CA ASP A 166 -23.69 7.84 -1.72
C ASP A 166 -22.78 8.64 -2.66
N PRO A 167 -23.33 9.41 -3.61
CA PRO A 167 -22.52 10.09 -4.61
C PRO A 167 -21.68 11.27 -4.06
N VAL A 168 -21.84 11.61 -2.79
CA VAL A 168 -21.09 12.69 -2.12
C VAL A 168 -19.99 12.09 -1.22
N PHE A 169 -20.32 11.04 -0.46
CA PHE A 169 -19.44 10.47 0.55
C PHE A 169 -18.76 9.16 0.11
N LEU A 170 -19.23 8.54 -0.98
CA LEU A 170 -18.73 7.28 -1.53
C LEU A 170 -18.69 7.38 -3.08
N ASP A 171 -17.92 8.33 -3.59
CA ASP A 171 -17.75 8.57 -5.03
C ASP A 171 -16.43 7.96 -5.51
N GLY A 172 -16.47 6.67 -5.83
CA GLY A 172 -15.30 5.86 -6.14
C GLY A 172 -14.47 5.54 -4.88
N PRO A 173 -15.02 4.76 -3.91
CA PRO A 173 -14.28 4.36 -2.71
C PRO A 173 -13.07 3.51 -3.10
N TRP A 174 -11.85 4.08 -2.94
CA TRP A 174 -10.61 3.46 -3.43
C TRP A 174 -9.85 2.75 -2.33
N ASP A 175 -9.60 3.40 -1.17
CA ASP A 175 -9.03 2.76 0.00
C ASP A 175 -9.81 3.14 1.27
N LEU A 176 -9.55 2.41 2.36
CA LEU A 176 -10.10 2.72 3.67
C LEU A 176 -9.08 2.52 4.79
N ALA A 177 -9.24 3.30 5.85
CA ALA A 177 -8.61 3.07 7.14
C ALA A 177 -9.69 2.97 8.23
N LEU A 178 -9.41 2.20 9.26
CA LEU A 178 -10.34 1.91 10.36
C LEU A 178 -9.79 2.44 11.69
N ASP A 179 -10.67 3.07 12.46
CA ASP A 179 -10.52 3.32 13.88
C ASP A 179 -11.62 2.49 14.57
N ASP A 180 -11.23 1.36 15.16
CA ASP A 180 -12.16 0.29 15.58
C ASP A 180 -12.15 0.07 17.09
N ASP A 181 -13.07 0.72 17.78
CA ASP A 181 -13.34 0.56 19.22
C ASP A 181 -14.25 -0.65 19.56
N GLY A 182 -14.53 -1.51 18.59
CA GLY A 182 -15.40 -2.68 18.71
C GLY A 182 -16.88 -2.37 18.51
N PRO A 183 -17.62 -1.77 19.46
CA PRO A 183 -19.04 -1.44 19.27
C PRO A 183 -19.25 -0.22 18.35
N LEU A 184 -18.28 0.66 18.27
CA LEU A 184 -18.25 1.85 17.40
C LEU A 184 -16.99 1.79 16.54
N ALA A 185 -17.06 2.34 15.33
CA ALA A 185 -15.88 2.54 14.50
C ALA A 185 -16.03 3.78 13.63
N HIS A 186 -14.89 4.40 13.30
CA HIS A 186 -14.77 5.34 12.20
C HIS A 186 -14.16 4.62 11.01
N VAL A 187 -14.84 4.73 9.86
CA VAL A 187 -14.37 4.22 8.58
C VAL A 187 -14.01 5.41 7.72
N PHE A 188 -12.71 5.66 7.54
CA PHE A 188 -12.21 6.68 6.63
C PHE A 188 -12.15 6.09 5.23
N VAL A 189 -12.59 6.83 4.23
CA VAL A 189 -12.67 6.36 2.83
C VAL A 189 -12.14 7.43 1.90
N SER A 190 -11.17 7.09 1.06
CA SER A 190 -10.74 7.93 -0.04
C SER A 190 -11.68 7.76 -1.24
N ASN A 191 -12.05 8.86 -1.87
CA ASN A 191 -12.98 8.90 -2.98
C ASN A 191 -12.26 9.40 -4.23
N VAL A 192 -11.86 8.47 -5.09
CA VAL A 192 -11.01 8.76 -6.24
C VAL A 192 -11.70 9.58 -7.33
N LEU A 193 -13.04 9.53 -7.42
CA LEU A 193 -13.78 10.22 -8.49
C LEU A 193 -14.09 11.68 -8.19
N ASN A 194 -14.01 12.11 -6.93
CA ASN A 194 -14.31 13.51 -6.56
C ASN A 194 -13.21 14.17 -5.72
N GLY A 195 -12.07 13.49 -5.53
CA GLY A 195 -10.91 14.05 -4.82
C GLY A 195 -11.18 14.39 -3.36
N THR A 196 -11.96 13.56 -2.65
CA THR A 196 -12.32 13.79 -1.25
C THR A 196 -11.92 12.63 -0.35
N VAL A 197 -11.85 12.89 0.95
CA VAL A 197 -11.81 11.85 1.99
C VAL A 197 -13.02 12.02 2.88
N SER A 198 -13.74 10.93 3.08
CA SER A 198 -14.94 10.85 3.92
C SER A 198 -14.67 10.04 5.18
N ARG A 199 -15.40 10.36 6.26
CA ARG A 199 -15.53 9.55 7.46
C ARG A 199 -16.96 9.07 7.61
N LEU A 200 -17.13 7.77 7.83
CA LEU A 200 -18.40 7.12 8.16
C LEU A 200 -18.32 6.66 9.61
N ASP A 201 -19.21 7.18 10.46
CA ASP A 201 -19.34 6.74 11.84
C ASP A 201 -20.32 5.57 11.86
N VAL A 202 -19.89 4.42 12.33
CA VAL A 202 -20.68 3.18 12.34
C VAL A 202 -20.80 2.58 13.74
N ALA A 203 -21.88 1.84 13.97
CA ALA A 203 -22.09 1.10 15.21
C ALA A 203 -22.47 -0.35 14.93
N VAL A 204 -22.03 -1.24 15.81
CA VAL A 204 -22.43 -2.64 15.81
C VAL A 204 -23.68 -2.80 16.66
N GLU A 205 -24.81 -3.07 16.05
CA GLU A 205 -26.10 -3.27 16.71
C GLU A 205 -26.69 -4.62 16.32
N SER A 206 -26.88 -5.50 17.31
CA SER A 206 -27.56 -6.80 17.13
C SER A 206 -27.05 -7.65 15.96
N GLY A 207 -25.72 -7.69 15.76
CA GLY A 207 -25.09 -8.47 14.67
C GLY A 207 -25.20 -7.81 13.29
N SER A 208 -25.48 -6.52 13.25
CA SER A 208 -25.53 -5.71 12.03
C SER A 208 -24.68 -4.46 12.20
N LEU A 209 -24.05 -4.01 11.12
CA LEU A 209 -23.33 -2.74 11.11
C LEU A 209 -24.27 -1.62 10.64
N LYS A 210 -24.46 -0.60 11.48
CA LYS A 210 -25.33 0.54 11.24
C LYS A 210 -24.51 1.78 10.95
N LEU A 211 -24.81 2.45 9.87
CA LEU A 211 -24.25 3.76 9.53
C LEU A 211 -24.97 4.85 10.33
N LEU A 212 -24.26 5.57 11.18
CA LEU A 212 -24.78 6.62 12.06
C LEU A 212 -24.66 8.00 11.43
N LYS A 213 -23.47 8.30 10.86
CA LYS A 213 -23.15 9.61 10.31
C LYS A 213 -22.17 9.50 9.16
N LYS A 214 -22.20 10.47 8.27
CA LYS A 214 -21.22 10.66 7.17
C LYS A 214 -20.70 12.08 7.25
N SER A 215 -19.40 12.26 7.03
CA SER A 215 -18.74 13.57 7.02
C SER A 215 -17.64 13.58 5.96
N THR A 216 -17.58 14.61 5.13
CA THR A 216 -16.38 14.87 4.32
C THR A 216 -15.37 15.56 5.22
N ILE A 217 -14.17 15.00 5.36
CA ILE A 217 -13.12 15.52 6.25
C ILE A 217 -11.96 16.18 5.52
N ALA A 218 -11.77 15.87 4.22
CA ALA A 218 -10.84 16.56 3.35
C ALA A 218 -11.33 16.62 1.92
N VAL A 219 -10.86 17.63 1.17
CA VAL A 219 -11.24 17.93 -0.21
C VAL A 219 -10.06 18.49 -1.01
N GLY A 220 -10.17 18.45 -2.33
CA GLY A 220 -9.26 19.16 -3.23
C GLY A 220 -8.04 18.40 -3.64
N TYR A 221 -8.00 17.08 -3.40
CA TYR A 221 -7.02 16.20 -4.02
C TYR A 221 -7.23 16.18 -5.53
N LYS A 222 -6.13 16.21 -6.28
CA LYS A 222 -6.21 16.01 -7.72
C LYS A 222 -6.79 14.65 -8.04
N HIS A 223 -7.56 14.58 -9.12
CA HIS A 223 -8.15 13.35 -9.61
C HIS A 223 -8.45 13.50 -11.09
N GLU A 224 -7.97 12.57 -11.89
CA GLU A 224 -8.12 12.63 -13.34
C GLU A 224 -8.18 11.23 -13.98
N PRO A 225 -8.78 11.13 -15.19
CA PRO A 225 -8.70 9.91 -15.99
C PRO A 225 -7.26 9.51 -16.29
N ASN A 226 -6.97 8.22 -16.25
CA ASN A 226 -5.67 7.67 -16.59
C ASN A 226 -5.83 6.43 -17.49
N LEU A 227 -4.98 6.30 -18.51
CA LEU A 227 -5.04 5.17 -19.44
C LEU A 227 -4.50 3.87 -18.83
N GLY A 228 -3.58 3.96 -17.87
CA GLY A 228 -2.97 2.80 -17.20
C GLY A 228 -3.79 2.33 -15.98
N ALA A 229 -4.33 3.27 -15.18
CA ALA A 229 -4.99 2.99 -13.91
C ALA A 229 -6.48 3.33 -13.88
N VAL A 230 -7.11 3.54 -15.05
CA VAL A 230 -8.50 4.03 -15.19
C VAL A 230 -8.66 5.45 -14.63
N VAL A 231 -8.30 5.68 -13.37
CA VAL A 231 -8.39 6.99 -12.68
C VAL A 231 -7.26 7.12 -11.65
N LEU A 232 -6.70 8.31 -11.52
CA LEU A 232 -5.81 8.70 -10.43
C LEU A 232 -6.56 9.61 -9.45
N GLY A 233 -6.15 9.63 -8.18
CA GLY A 233 -6.76 10.46 -7.16
C GLY A 233 -6.21 10.21 -5.76
N PRO A 234 -6.92 10.58 -4.68
CA PRO A 234 -6.59 10.14 -3.33
C PRO A 234 -6.83 8.64 -3.23
N THR A 235 -5.84 7.91 -2.70
CA THR A 235 -5.82 6.46 -2.66
C THR A 235 -5.56 5.95 -1.25
N GLY A 236 -4.33 5.53 -0.92
CA GLY A 236 -3.99 4.88 0.33
C GLY A 236 -4.28 5.70 1.58
N LEU A 237 -4.78 5.06 2.62
CA LEU A 237 -5.11 5.66 3.91
C LEU A 237 -4.43 4.90 5.05
N ALA A 238 -3.85 5.64 6.00
CA ALA A 238 -3.36 5.10 7.27
C ALA A 238 -3.78 6.01 8.43
N TYR A 239 -4.35 5.43 9.49
CA TYR A 239 -4.83 6.19 10.65
C TYR A 239 -3.97 5.92 11.87
N ASP A 240 -3.52 6.99 12.53
CA ASP A 240 -2.82 6.95 13.81
C ASP A 240 -3.81 7.36 14.92
N GLU A 241 -4.30 6.37 15.65
CA GLU A 241 -5.21 6.56 16.79
C GLU A 241 -4.58 7.45 17.87
N GLY A 242 -3.27 7.27 18.14
CA GLY A 242 -2.55 7.99 19.20
C GLY A 242 -2.50 9.50 19.01
N SER A 243 -2.49 9.98 17.76
CA SER A 243 -2.47 11.41 17.42
C SER A 243 -3.76 11.89 16.74
N ASP A 244 -4.76 11.04 16.57
CA ASP A 244 -5.98 11.30 15.78
C ASP A 244 -5.66 11.89 14.40
N THR A 245 -4.68 11.28 13.72
CA THR A 245 -4.20 11.77 12.43
C THR A 245 -4.42 10.73 11.33
N LEU A 246 -5.11 11.12 10.26
CA LEU A 246 -5.25 10.31 9.07
C LEU A 246 -4.24 10.77 8.02
N TYR A 247 -3.39 9.84 7.57
CA TYR A 247 -2.49 10.05 6.45
C TYR A 247 -3.16 9.61 5.15
N VAL A 248 -2.91 10.36 4.08
CA VAL A 248 -3.54 10.17 2.77
C VAL A 248 -2.48 10.17 1.69
N ALA A 249 -2.35 9.06 0.97
CA ALA A 249 -1.62 9.02 -0.28
C ALA A 249 -2.49 9.61 -1.38
N SER A 250 -1.95 10.56 -2.13
CA SER A 250 -2.59 11.12 -3.31
C SER A 250 -1.73 10.81 -4.54
N THR A 251 -2.17 9.85 -5.34
CA THR A 251 -1.43 9.35 -6.50
C THR A 251 -1.18 10.46 -7.51
N ASP A 252 -2.21 11.25 -7.83
CA ASP A 252 -2.13 12.31 -8.84
C ASP A 252 -1.42 13.59 -8.34
N ASP A 253 -1.42 13.86 -7.03
CA ASP A 253 -0.58 14.90 -6.42
C ASP A 253 0.87 14.45 -6.24
N ASN A 254 1.15 13.14 -6.34
CA ASN A 254 2.43 12.48 -6.03
C ASN A 254 2.94 12.88 -4.64
N ALA A 255 2.10 12.76 -3.62
CA ALA A 255 2.35 13.26 -2.28
C ALA A 255 1.57 12.51 -1.20
N ILE A 256 2.08 12.59 0.03
CA ILE A 256 1.40 12.12 1.24
C ILE A 256 1.01 13.33 2.08
N PHE A 257 -0.24 13.37 2.53
CA PHE A 257 -0.79 14.43 3.36
C PHE A 257 -1.27 13.88 4.70
N ALA A 258 -1.36 14.74 5.73
CA ALA A 258 -1.90 14.42 7.05
C ALA A 258 -3.10 15.31 7.41
N ILE A 259 -4.17 14.68 7.88
CA ILE A 259 -5.40 15.31 8.37
C ILE A 259 -5.46 15.10 9.88
N THR A 260 -5.25 16.15 10.67
CA THR A 260 -5.36 16.09 12.13
C THR A 260 -6.80 16.14 12.60
N ASP A 261 -7.06 15.69 13.83
CA ASP A 261 -8.40 15.61 14.44
C ASP A 261 -9.40 14.84 13.53
N ALA A 262 -8.94 13.79 12.86
CA ALA A 262 -9.69 13.13 11.80
C ALA A 262 -10.99 12.49 12.30
N SER A 263 -10.98 11.90 13.51
CA SER A 263 -12.15 11.28 14.13
C SER A 263 -13.21 12.29 14.60
N GLN A 264 -12.80 13.53 14.85
CA GLN A 264 -13.68 14.59 15.39
C GLN A 264 -14.07 15.64 14.34
N ARG A 265 -13.42 15.62 13.18
CA ARG A 265 -13.59 16.67 12.18
C ARG A 265 -15.01 16.74 11.63
N THR A 266 -15.57 17.94 11.65
CA THR A 266 -16.92 18.24 11.14
C THR A 266 -16.94 19.13 9.90
N SER A 267 -15.78 19.68 9.54
CA SER A 267 -15.59 20.51 8.34
C SER A 267 -14.35 20.03 7.58
N PRO A 268 -14.39 19.98 6.26
CA PRO A 268 -13.25 19.50 5.48
C PRO A 268 -12.08 20.47 5.50
N VAL A 269 -10.86 19.94 5.53
CA VAL A 269 -9.65 20.68 5.18
C VAL A 269 -9.37 20.57 3.69
N LYS A 270 -8.59 21.49 3.15
CA LYS A 270 -8.06 21.37 1.80
C LYS A 270 -6.73 20.60 1.85
N LEU A 271 -6.70 19.38 1.34
CA LEU A 271 -5.57 18.43 1.30
C LEU A 271 -5.09 17.96 2.69
N GLY A 272 -5.03 18.81 3.68
CA GLY A 272 -4.29 18.58 4.93
C GLY A 272 -2.85 19.13 4.86
N ASN A 273 -2.00 18.70 5.81
CA ASN A 273 -0.60 19.10 5.86
C ASN A 273 0.24 18.19 4.96
N LEU A 274 1.10 18.75 4.12
CA LEU A 274 2.06 17.95 3.35
C LEU A 274 3.05 17.27 4.30
N VAL A 275 3.20 15.95 4.16
CA VAL A 275 4.13 15.12 4.94
C VAL A 275 5.35 14.74 4.09
N PHE A 276 5.12 14.17 2.92
CA PHE A 276 6.17 13.64 2.06
C PHE A 276 5.84 13.87 0.58
N ALA A 277 6.80 14.38 -0.18
CA ALA A 277 6.68 14.60 -1.62
C ALA A 277 8.08 14.82 -2.21
N ASP A 278 8.81 13.75 -2.43
CA ASP A 278 10.14 13.81 -3.03
C ASP A 278 10.26 12.84 -4.23
N SER A 279 11.46 12.66 -4.75
CA SER A 279 11.71 11.85 -5.95
C SER A 279 11.53 10.35 -5.75
N HIS A 280 11.42 9.85 -4.51
CA HIS A 280 11.15 8.45 -4.23
C HIS A 280 9.66 8.11 -4.41
N LEU A 281 8.76 9.11 -4.36
CA LEU A 281 7.36 8.88 -4.71
C LEU A 281 7.15 8.88 -6.22
N ARG A 282 6.49 7.83 -6.69
CA ARG A 282 6.12 7.64 -8.10
C ARG A 282 4.68 7.09 -8.15
N GLY A 283 3.73 7.96 -7.81
CA GLY A 283 2.32 7.64 -7.74
C GLY A 283 1.95 6.75 -6.55
N PRO A 284 2.08 7.27 -5.30
CA PRO A 284 1.78 6.49 -4.10
C PRO A 284 0.33 5.98 -4.13
N LEU A 285 0.14 4.67 -3.92
CA LEU A 285 -1.14 3.99 -4.06
C LEU A 285 -1.68 3.49 -2.72
N ALA A 286 -1.07 2.48 -2.11
CA ALA A 286 -1.42 2.00 -0.77
C ALA A 286 -0.65 2.78 0.29
N LEU A 287 -1.17 2.84 1.52
CA LEU A 287 -0.49 3.48 2.65
C LEU A 287 -0.82 2.74 3.94
N ARG A 288 0.20 2.31 4.69
CA ARG A 288 0.04 1.67 6.01
C ARG A 288 1.19 2.06 6.93
N PHE A 289 0.98 1.92 8.23
CA PHE A 289 2.07 2.01 9.19
C PHE A 289 2.89 0.73 9.20
N ALA A 290 4.21 0.86 9.16
CA ALA A 290 5.13 -0.22 9.47
C ALA A 290 5.09 -0.54 10.98
N PRO A 291 5.49 -1.75 11.42
CA PRO A 291 5.53 -2.09 12.84
C PRO A 291 6.41 -1.17 13.69
N ASN A 292 7.44 -0.55 13.12
CA ASN A 292 8.31 0.46 13.76
C ASN A 292 7.66 1.85 13.87
N GLY A 293 6.46 2.05 13.31
CA GLY A 293 5.71 3.31 13.32
C GLY A 293 6.02 4.27 12.18
N ASP A 294 6.87 3.89 11.24
CA ASP A 294 7.04 4.61 9.97
C ASP A 294 5.88 4.34 9.01
N LEU A 295 5.83 5.04 7.90
CA LEU A 295 4.81 4.88 6.88
C LEU A 295 5.39 4.11 5.67
N LEU A 296 4.62 3.16 5.15
CA LEU A 296 4.91 2.41 3.94
C LEU A 296 3.90 2.81 2.86
N THR A 297 4.38 3.07 1.66
CA THR A 297 3.53 3.28 0.49
C THR A 297 4.02 2.47 -0.71
N ALA A 298 3.10 1.90 -1.48
CA ALA A 298 3.40 1.30 -2.77
C ALA A 298 3.40 2.39 -3.85
N ASN A 299 4.41 2.41 -4.71
CA ASN A 299 4.40 3.25 -5.90
C ASN A 299 3.61 2.57 -7.02
N GLY A 300 2.55 3.21 -7.49
CA GLY A 300 1.62 2.64 -8.46
C GLY A 300 2.19 2.57 -9.88
N ASP A 301 1.97 1.46 -10.57
CA ASP A 301 2.47 1.19 -11.92
C ASP A 301 2.06 2.21 -12.98
N ALA A 302 0.87 2.76 -12.85
CA ALA A 302 0.31 3.73 -13.81
C ALA A 302 1.18 4.98 -13.99
N VAL A 303 1.92 5.37 -12.96
CA VAL A 303 2.78 6.56 -12.95
C VAL A 303 4.23 6.24 -12.64
N ASN A 304 4.53 5.08 -12.08
CA ASN A 304 5.89 4.60 -11.89
C ASN A 304 6.42 3.98 -13.19
N MET A 305 7.09 4.78 -14.00
CA MET A 305 7.71 4.35 -15.26
C MET A 305 9.22 4.13 -15.14
N ASP A 306 9.78 4.14 -13.93
CA ASP A 306 11.22 3.99 -13.72
C ASP A 306 11.62 2.50 -13.70
N PRO A 307 12.32 1.99 -14.75
CA PRO A 307 12.72 0.59 -14.81
C PRO A 307 13.85 0.22 -13.84
N LEU A 308 14.46 1.18 -13.18
CA LEU A 308 15.49 0.95 -12.15
C LEU A 308 14.87 0.72 -10.78
N HIS A 309 13.64 1.16 -10.60
CA HIS A 309 12.86 1.07 -9.35
C HIS A 309 11.47 0.45 -9.65
N PRO A 310 11.40 -0.80 -10.11
CA PRO A 310 10.14 -1.45 -10.42
C PRO A 310 9.46 -1.94 -9.15
N SER A 311 8.13 -1.91 -9.11
CA SER A 311 7.33 -2.56 -8.05
C SER A 311 7.76 -2.21 -6.62
N GLU A 312 8.00 -0.96 -6.34
CA GLU A 312 8.63 -0.54 -5.10
C GLU A 312 7.66 -0.19 -3.98
N ILE A 313 8.11 -0.44 -2.76
CA ILE A 313 7.55 0.08 -1.51
C ILE A 313 8.52 1.12 -0.98
N VAL A 314 8.02 2.31 -0.67
CA VAL A 314 8.79 3.39 -0.06
C VAL A 314 8.44 3.50 1.42
N GLU A 315 9.46 3.51 2.27
CA GLU A 315 9.36 3.75 3.71
C GLU A 315 9.84 5.16 4.04
N PHE A 316 9.06 5.88 4.82
CA PHE A 316 9.38 7.22 5.31
C PHE A 316 8.80 7.45 6.70
N THR A 317 9.45 8.29 7.48
CA THR A 317 8.96 8.61 8.83
C THR A 317 7.63 9.36 8.75
N ARG A 318 6.85 9.33 9.81
CA ARG A 318 5.60 10.13 9.92
C ARG A 318 5.84 11.65 9.85
N TRP A 319 7.09 12.10 9.89
CA TRP A 319 7.49 13.51 9.73
C TRP A 319 8.00 13.83 8.32
N GLY A 320 8.04 12.83 7.41
CA GLY A 320 8.39 13.02 6.01
C GLY A 320 9.89 12.87 5.71
N GLU A 321 10.63 12.13 6.50
CA GLU A 321 12.03 11.79 6.21
C GLU A 321 12.07 10.44 5.49
N PHE A 322 12.71 10.37 4.33
CA PHE A 322 12.94 9.11 3.61
C PHE A 322 13.78 8.15 4.45
N VAL A 323 13.37 6.89 4.51
CA VAL A 323 14.10 5.83 5.23
C VAL A 323 14.74 4.87 4.25
N ARG A 324 13.96 4.27 3.37
CA ARG A 324 14.44 3.31 2.35
C ARG A 324 13.33 2.97 1.35
N GLU A 325 13.73 2.27 0.30
CA GLU A 325 12.80 1.67 -0.66
C GLU A 325 13.16 0.21 -0.93
N TYR A 326 12.17 -0.60 -1.31
CA TYR A 326 12.31 -2.03 -1.59
C TYR A 326 11.53 -2.39 -2.84
N ASN A 327 12.05 -3.34 -3.61
CA ASN A 327 11.33 -3.92 -4.74
C ASN A 327 10.58 -5.20 -4.31
N VAL A 328 9.29 -5.27 -4.58
CA VAL A 328 8.47 -6.46 -4.37
C VAL A 328 8.73 -7.49 -5.48
N ASP A 329 8.86 -7.02 -6.70
CA ASP A 329 9.18 -7.83 -7.89
C ASP A 329 10.19 -7.10 -8.79
N ALA A 330 10.85 -7.85 -9.67
CA ALA A 330 11.73 -7.30 -10.71
C ALA A 330 10.97 -6.76 -11.93
N GLY A 331 9.70 -7.13 -12.08
CA GLY A 331 8.80 -6.59 -13.10
C GLY A 331 8.23 -5.25 -12.68
N GLN A 332 7.90 -4.42 -13.66
CA GLN A 332 7.33 -3.10 -13.43
C GLN A 332 5.88 -3.21 -12.93
N GLY A 333 5.52 -2.39 -11.94
CA GLY A 333 4.13 -2.19 -11.54
C GLY A 333 3.49 -3.29 -10.68
N GLY A 334 4.27 -4.10 -9.96
CA GLY A 334 3.72 -5.19 -9.15
C GLY A 334 3.26 -4.81 -7.75
N ALA A 335 3.72 -3.70 -7.19
CA ALA A 335 3.41 -3.32 -5.83
C ALA A 335 2.08 -2.54 -5.74
N PHE A 336 1.05 -3.15 -5.14
CA PHE A 336 -0.25 -2.51 -4.92
C PHE A 336 -0.62 -2.48 -3.45
N GLY A 337 -1.60 -3.26 -3.04
CA GLY A 337 -2.10 -3.27 -1.68
C GLY A 337 -1.08 -3.80 -0.68
N ILE A 338 -1.01 -3.14 0.44
CA ILE A 338 -0.22 -3.56 1.60
C ILE A 338 -1.10 -3.54 2.85
N ASP A 339 -0.78 -4.42 3.80
CA ASP A 339 -1.32 -4.34 5.15
C ASP A 339 -0.30 -4.82 6.17
N THR A 340 -0.41 -4.31 7.38
CA THR A 340 0.50 -4.61 8.47
C THR A 340 -0.27 -4.83 9.76
N VAL A 341 0.32 -5.60 10.66
CA VAL A 341 -0.16 -5.75 12.03
C VAL A 341 0.96 -5.41 13.02
N PRO A 342 0.65 -4.75 14.16
CA PRO A 342 1.67 -4.32 15.12
C PRO A 342 2.45 -5.49 15.73
N GLU A 343 1.80 -6.64 15.89
CA GLU A 343 2.38 -7.86 16.45
C GLU A 343 2.29 -8.98 15.42
N SER A 344 3.37 -9.74 15.27
CA SER A 344 3.41 -10.89 14.36
C SER A 344 2.29 -11.89 14.67
N ILE A 345 1.50 -12.22 13.65
CA ILE A 345 0.50 -13.27 13.70
C ILE A 345 1.08 -14.47 12.93
N LEU A 346 1.25 -15.60 13.62
CA LEU A 346 1.85 -16.82 13.04
C LEU A 346 3.25 -16.60 12.41
N GLY A 347 3.99 -15.58 12.90
CA GLY A 347 5.31 -15.22 12.40
C GLY A 347 5.28 -14.29 11.19
N PHE A 348 4.20 -13.53 11.01
CA PHE A 348 4.09 -12.51 9.96
C PHE A 348 3.41 -11.26 10.51
N ASN A 349 3.88 -10.11 10.09
CA ASN A 349 3.30 -8.80 10.44
C ASN A 349 3.14 -7.86 9.23
N TYR A 350 3.49 -8.33 8.03
CA TYR A 350 3.41 -7.57 6.79
C TYR A 350 2.92 -8.45 5.65
N ALA A 351 1.98 -7.92 4.88
CA ALA A 351 1.45 -8.54 3.67
C ALA A 351 1.45 -7.53 2.52
N VAL A 352 1.89 -7.95 1.35
CA VAL A 352 1.91 -7.14 0.14
C VAL A 352 1.48 -7.99 -1.05
N VAL A 353 0.66 -7.43 -1.94
CA VAL A 353 0.33 -8.08 -3.21
C VAL A 353 1.28 -7.67 -4.31
N ASP A 354 1.53 -8.61 -5.20
CA ASP A 354 2.34 -8.49 -6.40
C ASP A 354 1.47 -8.80 -7.62
N ASP A 355 1.14 -7.78 -8.40
CA ASP A 355 0.29 -7.93 -9.59
C ASP A 355 1.03 -8.57 -10.76
N VAL A 356 2.34 -8.41 -10.87
CA VAL A 356 3.15 -9.06 -11.92
C VAL A 356 2.98 -10.57 -11.89
N THR A 357 2.97 -11.15 -10.70
CA THR A 357 2.82 -12.60 -10.50
C THR A 357 1.43 -13.02 -10.01
N ASN A 358 0.53 -12.08 -9.77
CA ASN A 358 -0.78 -12.28 -9.14
C ASN A 358 -0.66 -13.09 -7.86
N SER A 359 0.15 -12.58 -6.93
CA SER A 359 0.45 -13.28 -5.69
C SER A 359 0.40 -12.37 -4.46
N LEU A 360 0.32 -13.01 -3.29
CA LEU A 360 0.48 -12.40 -1.98
C LEU A 360 1.79 -12.86 -1.37
N LEU A 361 2.59 -11.91 -0.91
CA LEU A 361 3.76 -12.15 -0.08
C LEU A 361 3.42 -11.82 1.37
N VAL A 362 3.71 -12.73 2.30
CA VAL A 362 3.63 -12.47 3.74
C VAL A 362 5.01 -12.61 4.37
N ILE A 363 5.37 -11.64 5.19
CA ILE A 363 6.72 -11.41 5.68
C ILE A 363 6.68 -11.03 7.16
N ASP A 364 7.74 -11.32 7.88
CA ASP A 364 7.98 -10.83 9.23
C ASP A 364 8.99 -9.66 9.15
N LEU A 365 8.52 -8.45 9.35
CA LEU A 365 9.37 -7.26 9.41
C LEU A 365 9.93 -7.08 10.82
N PRO A 366 11.19 -6.61 10.96
CA PRO A 366 11.72 -6.21 12.26
C PRO A 366 10.87 -5.11 12.90
N VAL A 367 10.76 -5.16 14.23
CA VAL A 367 10.00 -4.20 15.07
C VAL A 367 10.95 -3.22 15.77
N ASP A 368 12.19 -3.06 15.28
CA ASP A 368 13.27 -2.29 15.95
C ASP A 368 13.07 -0.77 15.90
#